data_66b82326631bd101892faa1955184a65
#
_entry.id   66b82326631bd101892faa1955184a65
#
_cell.length_a   1.000
_cell.length_b   1.000
_cell.length_c   1.000
_cell.angle_alpha   90.00
_cell.angle_beta   90.00
_cell.angle_gamma   90.00
#
_symmetry.space_group_name_H-M   'P 1'
#
loop_
_entity.id
_entity.type
_entity.pdbx_description
1 polymer ?
#
loop_
_entity_poly.entity_id
_entity_poly.type
_entity_poly.pdbx_seq_one_letter_code
_entity_poly.pdbx_strand_id
1 'polypeptide(L)'
;MPCTVIVGGFWGDEGKGKIISYLALKDKLDVCVRTGSVNAAHTVWYKGKRYALHMVPAAFIQEKCRLLISAGTNVHVAKFLEEVEATNVKNRIRIDYQASIIEEKHSIQDKSSAHLKGLGTTGWGVGPAIEERVRRTAKVAKDIPELQPYLTDVATEVNNAIDAGRKVLLEGTQGLMLSLFYGTYPYVTGRDTSASAICSETGVGPTKVDSVLVVFKAFMTRVGTGPLPGELTKEEASKRGWFETAAGTGRDRRSAPFNFELAKKAVMVNGATQAALTKLDVLYSECKGARTYDELPIDAKQFINEIEKQTGIPVVLIGTGPEALDIIDRRK
;
A
#
# COMPACT_ATOMS: atom_id res chain seq x y z
N MET A 1 6.33 8.84 -17.72
CA MET A 1 6.72 7.91 -16.64
C MET A 1 6.13 6.54 -16.92
N PRO A 2 6.84 5.63 -17.60
CA PRO A 2 6.27 4.34 -17.97
C PRO A 2 6.00 3.45 -16.75
N CYS A 3 6.94 3.28 -15.80
CA CYS A 3 6.75 2.40 -14.66
C CYS A 3 7.13 3.05 -13.31
N THR A 4 6.15 3.12 -12.38
CA THR A 4 6.36 3.64 -11.03
C THR A 4 6.00 2.59 -9.98
N VAL A 5 6.87 2.38 -9.01
CA VAL A 5 6.59 1.53 -7.83
C VAL A 5 6.15 2.41 -6.66
N ILE A 6 5.05 2.04 -6.00
CA ILE A 6 4.55 2.73 -4.80
C ILE A 6 4.81 1.85 -3.57
N VAL A 7 5.54 2.37 -2.61
CA VAL A 7 5.88 1.69 -1.35
C VAL A 7 5.46 2.51 -0.12
N GLY A 8 5.29 1.86 1.02
CA GLY A 8 5.09 2.53 2.31
C GLY A 8 6.40 2.66 3.07
N GLY A 9 6.61 3.80 3.73
CA GLY A 9 7.86 4.08 4.43
C GLY A 9 7.94 3.54 5.86
N PHE A 10 6.79 3.33 6.54
CA PHE A 10 6.75 2.94 7.95
C PHE A 10 6.06 1.57 8.17
N TRP A 11 5.00 1.50 8.98
CA TRP A 11 4.28 0.25 9.32
C TRP A 11 2.97 0.06 8.54
N GLY A 12 2.83 0.66 7.37
CA GLY A 12 1.58 0.69 6.63
C GLY A 12 0.70 1.87 7.06
N ASP A 13 -0.49 1.94 6.47
CA ASP A 13 -1.46 3.03 6.73
C ASP A 13 -0.98 4.45 6.38
N GLU A 14 0.05 4.56 5.53
CA GLU A 14 0.58 5.85 5.06
C GLU A 14 -0.31 6.53 4.03
N GLY A 15 -1.42 5.90 3.62
CA GLY A 15 -2.33 6.50 2.63
C GLY A 15 -1.96 6.20 1.17
N LYS A 16 -1.28 5.07 0.90
CA LYS A 16 -0.95 4.62 -0.46
C LYS A 16 -2.16 4.61 -1.39
N GLY A 17 -3.31 4.12 -0.92
CA GLY A 17 -4.54 4.10 -1.71
C GLY A 17 -4.95 5.47 -2.25
N LYS A 18 -4.83 6.52 -1.43
CA LYS A 18 -5.08 7.91 -1.86
C LYS A 18 -4.09 8.35 -2.95
N ILE A 19 -2.79 8.13 -2.73
CA ILE A 19 -1.74 8.53 -3.68
C ILE A 19 -1.91 7.80 -5.03
N ILE A 20 -2.14 6.48 -4.99
CA ILE A 20 -2.38 5.67 -6.19
C ILE A 20 -3.62 6.15 -6.95
N SER A 21 -4.70 6.43 -6.24
CA SER A 21 -5.94 6.94 -6.82
C SER A 21 -5.74 8.31 -7.47
N TYR A 22 -5.01 9.21 -6.82
CA TYR A 22 -4.64 10.50 -7.40
C TYR A 22 -3.85 10.32 -8.70
N LEU A 23 -2.79 9.52 -8.67
CA LEU A 23 -1.95 9.25 -9.84
C LEU A 23 -2.75 8.60 -10.96
N ALA A 24 -3.65 7.68 -10.64
CA ALA A 24 -4.50 7.02 -11.61
C ALA A 24 -5.36 8.01 -12.42
N LEU A 25 -5.96 8.98 -11.73
CA LEU A 25 -6.79 10.01 -12.37
C LEU A 25 -5.93 11.06 -13.09
N LYS A 26 -4.93 11.61 -12.40
CA LYS A 26 -4.13 12.73 -12.90
C LYS A 26 -3.27 12.34 -14.09
N ASP A 27 -2.61 11.21 -14.01
CA ASP A 27 -1.68 10.74 -15.04
C ASP A 27 -2.39 9.86 -16.09
N LYS A 28 -3.67 9.53 -15.88
CA LYS A 28 -4.46 8.62 -16.73
C LYS A 28 -3.72 7.29 -16.91
N LEU A 29 -3.49 6.59 -15.79
CA LEU A 29 -2.78 5.31 -15.79
C LEU A 29 -3.45 4.31 -16.74
N ASP A 30 -2.63 3.59 -17.49
CA ASP A 30 -3.06 2.51 -18.39
C ASP A 30 -3.17 1.18 -17.67
N VAL A 31 -2.22 0.88 -16.75
CA VAL A 31 -2.14 -0.38 -16.01
C VAL A 31 -1.78 -0.12 -14.55
N CYS A 32 -2.46 -0.80 -13.62
CA CYS A 32 -2.08 -0.86 -12.22
C CYS A 32 -2.00 -2.31 -11.77
N VAL A 33 -0.85 -2.73 -11.24
CA VAL A 33 -0.61 -4.08 -10.73
C VAL A 33 -0.49 -4.03 -9.22
N ARG A 34 -1.39 -4.72 -8.51
CA ARG A 34 -1.36 -4.84 -7.05
C ARG A 34 -0.68 -6.12 -6.63
N THR A 35 0.14 -6.03 -5.60
CA THR A 35 0.73 -7.15 -4.88
C THR A 35 0.38 -7.10 -3.39
N GLY A 36 0.57 -8.18 -2.68
CA GLY A 36 0.30 -8.28 -1.25
C GLY A 36 -0.78 -9.30 -0.91
N SER A 37 -1.60 -9.00 0.08
CA SER A 37 -2.63 -9.94 0.55
C SER A 37 -3.79 -9.20 1.20
N VAL A 38 -4.86 -9.94 1.48
CA VAL A 38 -6.12 -9.46 2.06
C VAL A 38 -5.98 -8.76 3.42
N ASN A 39 -4.89 -8.99 4.14
CA ASN A 39 -4.62 -8.34 5.44
C ASN A 39 -4.25 -6.85 5.33
N ALA A 40 -4.01 -6.32 4.13
CA ALA A 40 -3.68 -4.92 3.89
C ALA A 40 -4.79 -4.24 3.08
N ALA A 41 -5.53 -3.31 3.70
CA ALA A 41 -6.56 -2.53 3.02
C ALA A 41 -6.01 -1.18 2.54
N HIS A 42 -6.33 -0.81 1.31
CA HIS A 42 -6.13 0.55 0.81
C HIS A 42 -7.46 1.31 0.80
N THR A 43 -7.49 2.40 1.57
CA THR A 43 -8.67 3.27 1.61
C THR A 43 -8.59 4.32 0.52
N VAL A 44 -9.67 4.44 -0.25
CA VAL A 44 -9.87 5.46 -1.28
C VAL A 44 -11.15 6.21 -0.96
N TRP A 45 -11.07 7.54 -0.89
CA TRP A 45 -12.22 8.42 -0.86
C TRP A 45 -12.35 9.05 -2.23
N TYR A 46 -13.50 8.85 -2.87
CA TYR A 46 -13.76 9.39 -4.20
C TYR A 46 -15.23 9.78 -4.37
N LYS A 47 -15.49 11.02 -4.71
CA LYS A 47 -16.83 11.61 -4.87
C LYS A 47 -17.71 11.39 -3.63
N GLY A 48 -17.14 11.62 -2.44
CA GLY A 48 -17.84 11.48 -1.16
C GLY A 48 -18.05 10.02 -0.69
N LYS A 49 -17.63 9.03 -1.47
CA LYS A 49 -17.74 7.61 -1.11
C LYS A 49 -16.40 7.03 -0.66
N ARG A 50 -16.44 6.28 0.44
CA ARG A 50 -15.27 5.57 0.97
C ARG A 50 -15.25 4.13 0.49
N TYR A 51 -14.10 3.70 -0.04
CA TYR A 51 -13.81 2.33 -0.41
C TYR A 51 -12.63 1.82 0.43
N ALA A 52 -12.75 0.63 1.01
CA ALA A 52 -11.66 -0.07 1.70
C ALA A 52 -11.36 -1.34 0.91
N LEU A 53 -10.29 -1.31 0.10
CA LEU A 53 -9.97 -2.35 -0.88
C LEU A 53 -8.84 -3.23 -0.36
N HIS A 54 -9.09 -4.52 -0.25
CA HIS A 54 -8.12 -5.53 0.15
C HIS A 54 -7.47 -6.20 -1.06
N MET A 55 -8.23 -6.41 -2.14
CA MET A 55 -7.79 -7.15 -3.33
C MET A 55 -7.75 -6.27 -4.58
N VAL A 56 -8.78 -5.46 -4.84
CA VAL A 56 -8.85 -4.61 -6.04
C VAL A 56 -7.83 -3.49 -5.94
N PRO A 57 -7.03 -3.22 -7.02
CA PRO A 57 -6.09 -2.10 -7.06
C PRO A 57 -6.76 -0.74 -6.83
N ALA A 58 -6.11 0.16 -6.09
CA ALA A 58 -6.65 1.48 -5.75
C ALA A 58 -6.84 2.41 -6.97
N ALA A 59 -6.26 2.05 -8.12
CA ALA A 59 -6.47 2.72 -9.40
C ALA A 59 -7.86 2.44 -10.05
N PHE A 60 -8.73 1.67 -9.40
CA PHE A 60 -10.05 1.29 -9.93
C PHE A 60 -10.93 2.48 -10.32
N ILE A 61 -10.72 3.66 -9.74
CA ILE A 61 -11.47 4.88 -10.05
C ILE A 61 -11.15 5.47 -11.44
N GLN A 62 -10.03 5.06 -12.08
CA GLN A 62 -9.72 5.38 -13.46
C GLN A 62 -10.33 4.29 -14.37
N GLU A 63 -11.43 4.65 -15.04
CA GLU A 63 -12.28 3.69 -15.79
C GLU A 63 -11.56 2.94 -16.90
N LYS A 64 -10.54 3.55 -17.52
CA LYS A 64 -9.76 2.94 -18.61
C LYS A 64 -8.54 2.15 -18.13
N CYS A 65 -8.23 2.21 -16.82
CA CYS A 65 -7.07 1.54 -16.26
C CYS A 65 -7.29 0.01 -16.22
N ARG A 66 -6.39 -0.75 -16.80
CA ARG A 66 -6.30 -2.20 -16.65
C ARG A 66 -5.82 -2.52 -15.23
N LEU A 67 -6.53 -3.38 -14.52
CA LEU A 67 -6.26 -3.75 -13.14
C LEU A 67 -5.73 -5.18 -13.08
N LEU A 68 -4.56 -5.37 -12.47
CA LEU A 68 -3.90 -6.67 -12.39
C LEU A 68 -3.57 -7.03 -10.94
N ILE A 69 -3.72 -8.31 -10.60
CA ILE A 69 -3.29 -8.89 -9.33
C ILE A 69 -2.15 -9.86 -9.63
N SER A 70 -0.98 -9.59 -9.05
CA SER A 70 0.27 -10.25 -9.39
C SER A 70 0.39 -11.69 -8.89
N ALA A 71 1.35 -12.43 -9.44
CA ALA A 71 1.69 -13.81 -9.02
C ALA A 71 2.12 -13.91 -7.54
N GLY A 72 2.74 -12.84 -6.99
CA GLY A 72 3.15 -12.78 -5.58
C GLY A 72 2.00 -12.48 -4.60
N THR A 73 0.78 -12.33 -5.08
CA THR A 73 -0.40 -12.06 -4.24
C THR A 73 -0.96 -13.33 -3.61
N ASN A 74 -1.42 -13.24 -2.34
CA ASN A 74 -2.24 -14.27 -1.73
C ASN A 74 -3.71 -13.84 -1.80
N VAL A 75 -4.50 -14.52 -2.62
CA VAL A 75 -5.87 -14.15 -2.98
C VAL A 75 -6.87 -14.80 -2.04
N HIS A 76 -7.75 -13.99 -1.45
CA HIS A 76 -8.95 -14.45 -0.76
C HIS A 76 -10.12 -14.35 -1.73
N VAL A 77 -10.57 -15.49 -2.27
CA VAL A 77 -11.50 -15.56 -3.41
C VAL A 77 -12.80 -14.79 -3.15
N ALA A 78 -13.46 -15.07 -2.03
CA ALA A 78 -14.75 -14.40 -1.72
C ALA A 78 -14.59 -12.88 -1.60
N LYS A 79 -13.50 -12.40 -0.98
CA LYS A 79 -13.25 -10.96 -0.85
C LYS A 79 -12.92 -10.31 -2.19
N PHE A 80 -12.19 -11.01 -3.06
CA PHE A 80 -11.92 -10.55 -4.41
C PHE A 80 -13.23 -10.37 -5.21
N LEU A 81 -14.10 -11.38 -5.23
CA LEU A 81 -15.35 -11.33 -5.97
C LEU A 81 -16.30 -10.24 -5.43
N GLU A 82 -16.41 -10.11 -4.10
CA GLU A 82 -17.15 -9.02 -3.45
C GLU A 82 -16.68 -7.64 -3.92
N GLU A 83 -15.36 -7.40 -3.91
CA GLU A 83 -14.80 -6.10 -4.30
C GLU A 83 -14.91 -5.84 -5.80
N VAL A 84 -14.77 -6.87 -6.64
CA VAL A 84 -14.98 -6.76 -8.10
C VAL A 84 -16.40 -6.26 -8.41
N GLU A 85 -17.39 -6.79 -7.70
CA GLU A 85 -18.79 -6.36 -7.85
C GLU A 85 -19.00 -4.94 -7.32
N ALA A 86 -18.56 -4.68 -6.10
CA ALA A 86 -18.70 -3.37 -5.44
C ALA A 86 -18.03 -2.21 -6.20
N THR A 87 -17.00 -2.49 -6.99
CA THR A 87 -16.25 -1.51 -7.78
C THR A 87 -16.57 -1.54 -9.28
N ASN A 88 -17.38 -2.48 -9.73
CA ASN A 88 -17.77 -2.66 -11.14
C ASN A 88 -16.58 -2.80 -12.11
N VAL A 89 -15.57 -3.61 -11.73
CA VAL A 89 -14.33 -3.74 -12.51
C VAL A 89 -14.18 -5.07 -13.26
N LYS A 90 -15.22 -5.92 -13.28
CA LYS A 90 -15.22 -7.28 -13.82
C LYS A 90 -14.53 -7.40 -15.18
N ASN A 91 -14.79 -6.47 -16.09
CA ASN A 91 -14.32 -6.54 -17.47
C ASN A 91 -12.84 -6.16 -17.64
N ARG A 92 -12.23 -5.50 -16.65
CA ARG A 92 -10.88 -4.93 -16.75
C ARG A 92 -9.91 -5.36 -15.64
N ILE A 93 -10.34 -6.22 -14.70
CA ILE A 93 -9.47 -6.82 -13.68
C ILE A 93 -9.07 -8.23 -14.09
N ARG A 94 -7.81 -8.59 -13.83
CA ARG A 94 -7.30 -9.96 -14.01
C ARG A 94 -6.37 -10.34 -12.85
N ILE A 95 -6.19 -11.65 -12.69
CA ILE A 95 -5.34 -12.27 -11.67
C ILE A 95 -4.32 -13.15 -12.38
N ASP A 96 -3.08 -13.12 -11.92
CA ASP A 96 -2.08 -14.07 -12.37
C ASP A 96 -2.52 -15.50 -12.01
N TYR A 97 -2.42 -16.39 -12.99
CA TYR A 97 -2.81 -17.81 -12.82
C TYR A 97 -2.03 -18.53 -11.71
N GLN A 98 -0.86 -18.01 -11.31
CA GLN A 98 -0.01 -18.56 -10.24
C GLN A 98 -0.22 -17.86 -8.88
N ALA A 99 -1.07 -16.87 -8.74
CA ALA A 99 -1.35 -16.23 -7.45
C ALA A 99 -1.84 -17.27 -6.43
N SER A 100 -1.29 -17.25 -5.22
CA SER A 100 -1.65 -18.22 -4.17
C SER A 100 -3.04 -17.97 -3.62
N ILE A 101 -3.72 -19.03 -3.18
CA ILE A 101 -5.06 -18.95 -2.61
C ILE A 101 -5.01 -19.04 -1.09
N ILE A 102 -5.73 -18.15 -0.43
CA ILE A 102 -6.01 -18.28 1.01
C ILE A 102 -7.27 -19.11 1.16
N GLU A 103 -7.14 -20.32 1.73
CA GLU A 103 -8.24 -21.21 2.04
C GLU A 103 -8.71 -21.02 3.49
N GLU A 104 -9.91 -21.50 3.83
CA GLU A 104 -10.49 -21.42 5.18
C GLU A 104 -9.57 -22.03 6.26
N LYS A 105 -8.92 -23.16 5.94
CA LYS A 105 -7.95 -23.82 6.84
C LYS A 105 -6.84 -22.89 7.31
N HIS A 106 -6.37 -21.97 6.44
CA HIS A 106 -5.34 -21.00 6.78
C HIS A 106 -5.84 -19.96 7.79
N SER A 107 -7.08 -19.50 7.64
CA SER A 107 -7.70 -18.57 8.58
C SER A 107 -7.95 -19.23 9.94
N ILE A 108 -8.32 -20.51 9.97
CA ILE A 108 -8.48 -21.30 11.19
C ILE A 108 -7.13 -21.44 11.88
N GLN A 109 -6.08 -21.84 11.15
CA GLN A 109 -4.72 -21.99 11.68
C GLN A 109 -4.18 -20.66 12.24
N ASP A 110 -4.36 -19.55 11.50
CA ASP A 110 -3.93 -18.22 11.92
C ASP A 110 -4.62 -17.79 13.23
N LYS A 111 -5.93 -17.98 13.31
CA LYS A 111 -6.74 -17.65 14.51
C LYS A 111 -6.50 -18.58 15.69
N SER A 112 -6.10 -19.82 15.48
CA SER A 112 -5.84 -20.79 16.57
C SER A 112 -4.43 -20.68 17.16
N SER A 113 -3.44 -20.23 16.38
CA SER A 113 -2.05 -20.14 16.79
C SER A 113 -1.83 -19.10 17.88
N ALA A 114 -1.39 -19.54 19.07
CA ALA A 114 -1.00 -18.64 20.17
C ALA A 114 0.19 -17.75 19.78
N HIS A 115 1.14 -18.29 19.02
CA HIS A 115 2.30 -17.55 18.51
C HIS A 115 1.87 -16.39 17.59
N LEU A 116 1.05 -16.65 16.56
CA LEU A 116 0.59 -15.62 15.62
C LEU A 116 -0.28 -14.57 16.30
N LYS A 117 -1.10 -14.96 17.29
CA LYS A 117 -1.84 -14.02 18.15
C LYS A 117 -0.90 -13.09 18.90
N GLY A 118 0.17 -13.62 19.48
CA GLY A 118 1.20 -12.83 20.19
C GLY A 118 1.90 -11.81 19.27
N LEU A 119 2.06 -12.14 18.00
CA LEU A 119 2.57 -11.22 16.97
C LEU A 119 1.55 -10.19 16.49
N GLY A 120 0.28 -10.30 16.89
CA GLY A 120 -0.77 -9.36 16.49
C GLY A 120 -1.34 -9.62 15.10
N THR A 121 -1.41 -10.90 14.67
CA THR A 121 -1.98 -11.28 13.37
C THR A 121 -3.36 -10.67 13.12
N THR A 122 -3.72 -10.49 11.86
CA THR A 122 -5.06 -10.06 11.44
C THR A 122 -6.08 -11.20 11.37
N GLY A 123 -5.62 -12.46 11.44
CA GLY A 123 -6.48 -13.64 11.39
C GLY A 123 -7.01 -13.99 10.00
N TRP A 124 -6.47 -13.39 8.93
CA TRP A 124 -6.86 -13.67 7.55
C TRP A 124 -6.21 -14.93 6.94
N GLY A 125 -5.31 -15.59 7.66
CA GLY A 125 -4.62 -16.78 7.16
C GLY A 125 -3.46 -16.54 6.20
N VAL A 126 -2.94 -15.32 6.16
CA VAL A 126 -1.88 -14.94 5.20
C VAL A 126 -0.57 -15.65 5.48
N GLY A 127 -0.14 -15.72 6.76
CA GLY A 127 1.10 -16.42 7.16
C GLY A 127 1.06 -17.90 6.77
N PRO A 128 0.06 -18.66 7.19
CA PRO A 128 -0.10 -20.07 6.81
C PRO A 128 -0.17 -20.30 5.29
N ALA A 129 -0.82 -19.42 4.53
CA ALA A 129 -0.88 -19.52 3.06
C ALA A 129 0.50 -19.31 2.41
N ILE A 130 1.31 -18.38 2.92
CA ILE A 130 2.70 -18.17 2.47
C ILE A 130 3.55 -19.40 2.80
N GLU A 131 3.39 -19.99 3.98
CA GLU A 131 4.09 -21.23 4.39
C GLU A 131 3.78 -22.38 3.41
N GLU A 132 2.52 -22.61 3.06
CA GLU A 132 2.17 -23.61 2.05
C GLU A 132 2.75 -23.29 0.66
N ARG A 133 2.79 -22.02 0.26
CA ARG A 133 3.40 -21.63 -1.01
C ARG A 133 4.88 -22.00 -1.05
N VAL A 134 5.63 -21.73 0.02
CA VAL A 134 7.06 -22.07 0.13
C VAL A 134 7.25 -23.60 0.12
N ARG A 135 6.36 -24.35 0.73
CA ARG A 135 6.35 -25.82 0.68
C ARG A 135 5.92 -26.38 -0.68
N ARG A 136 5.38 -25.55 -1.59
CA ARG A 136 4.88 -25.92 -2.93
C ARG A 136 3.65 -26.83 -2.88
N THR A 137 2.82 -26.68 -1.87
CA THR A 137 1.56 -27.42 -1.67
C THR A 137 0.32 -26.55 -1.77
N ALA A 138 0.50 -25.22 -1.89
CA ALA A 138 -0.59 -24.27 -2.00
C ALA A 138 -1.38 -24.42 -3.31
N LYS A 139 -2.71 -24.27 -3.24
CA LYS A 139 -3.52 -23.99 -4.43
C LYS A 139 -3.17 -22.63 -5.01
N VAL A 140 -3.29 -22.51 -6.32
CA VAL A 140 -3.09 -21.25 -7.05
C VAL A 140 -4.35 -20.88 -7.82
N ALA A 141 -4.41 -19.66 -8.34
CA ALA A 141 -5.63 -19.12 -8.96
C ALA A 141 -6.18 -19.98 -10.10
N LYS A 142 -5.33 -20.64 -10.90
CA LYS A 142 -5.76 -21.53 -11.97
C LYS A 142 -6.53 -22.78 -11.47
N ASP A 143 -6.38 -23.14 -10.20
CA ASP A 143 -7.02 -24.31 -9.61
C ASP A 143 -8.44 -23.99 -9.08
N ILE A 144 -8.88 -22.72 -9.19
CA ILE A 144 -10.14 -22.21 -8.65
C ILE A 144 -11.13 -21.92 -9.78
N PRO A 145 -12.26 -22.67 -9.88
CA PRO A 145 -13.21 -22.47 -10.97
C PRO A 145 -13.79 -21.05 -11.09
N GLU A 146 -14.07 -20.40 -9.96
CA GLU A 146 -14.65 -19.05 -9.90
C GLU A 146 -13.71 -17.99 -10.42
N LEU A 147 -12.38 -18.26 -10.44
CA LEU A 147 -11.37 -17.34 -10.93
C LEU A 147 -11.05 -17.53 -12.43
N GLN A 148 -11.51 -18.58 -13.07
CA GLN A 148 -11.22 -18.86 -14.49
C GLN A 148 -11.46 -17.66 -15.42
N PRO A 149 -12.57 -16.88 -15.28
CA PRO A 149 -12.81 -15.72 -16.15
C PRO A 149 -11.84 -14.57 -15.95
N TYR A 150 -11.04 -14.59 -14.87
CA TYR A 150 -10.13 -13.53 -14.49
C TYR A 150 -8.64 -13.85 -14.73
N LEU A 151 -8.32 -15.06 -15.19
CA LEU A 151 -6.93 -15.50 -15.32
C LEU A 151 -6.18 -14.81 -16.45
N THR A 152 -4.92 -14.50 -16.21
CA THR A 152 -3.96 -13.99 -17.21
C THR A 152 -2.53 -14.30 -16.79
N ASP A 153 -1.57 -14.14 -17.70
CA ASP A 153 -0.14 -14.02 -17.41
C ASP A 153 0.18 -12.54 -17.15
N VAL A 154 0.19 -12.17 -15.85
CA VAL A 154 0.40 -10.79 -15.45
C VAL A 154 1.81 -10.30 -15.78
N ALA A 155 2.83 -11.16 -15.63
CA ALA A 155 4.21 -10.78 -15.94
C ALA A 155 4.36 -10.41 -17.42
N THR A 156 3.80 -11.21 -18.32
CA THR A 156 3.80 -10.92 -19.76
C THR A 156 2.98 -9.65 -20.06
N GLU A 157 1.78 -9.51 -19.50
CA GLU A 157 0.89 -8.38 -19.77
C GLU A 157 1.51 -7.05 -19.32
N VAL A 158 2.11 -7.00 -18.10
CA VAL A 158 2.70 -5.77 -17.57
C VAL A 158 3.98 -5.38 -18.31
N ASN A 159 4.84 -6.34 -18.67
CA ASN A 159 6.06 -6.04 -19.43
C ASN A 159 5.73 -5.52 -20.83
N ASN A 160 4.77 -6.14 -21.52
CA ASN A 160 4.29 -5.64 -22.82
C ASN A 160 3.74 -4.21 -22.73
N ALA A 161 3.05 -3.87 -21.65
CA ALA A 161 2.56 -2.52 -21.42
C ALA A 161 3.71 -1.51 -21.24
N ILE A 162 4.73 -1.87 -20.43
CA ILE A 162 5.92 -1.03 -20.22
C ILE A 162 6.68 -0.83 -21.53
N ASP A 163 6.94 -1.91 -22.27
CA ASP A 163 7.69 -1.87 -23.54
C ASP A 163 6.95 -1.07 -24.63
N ALA A 164 5.61 -1.02 -24.55
CA ALA A 164 4.77 -0.17 -25.39
C ALA A 164 4.68 1.29 -24.90
N GLY A 165 5.45 1.70 -23.89
CA GLY A 165 5.47 3.07 -23.35
C GLY A 165 4.21 3.45 -22.58
N ARG A 166 3.37 2.49 -22.16
CA ARG A 166 2.16 2.74 -21.39
C ARG A 166 2.51 3.11 -19.93
N LYS A 167 1.66 3.88 -19.29
CA LYS A 167 1.81 4.31 -17.90
C LYS A 167 1.41 3.18 -16.94
N VAL A 168 2.40 2.57 -16.31
CA VAL A 168 2.25 1.43 -15.41
C VAL A 168 2.54 1.84 -13.96
N LEU A 169 1.73 1.37 -13.03
CA LEU A 169 1.96 1.56 -11.59
C LEU A 169 1.94 0.20 -10.89
N LEU A 170 3.00 -0.07 -10.11
CA LEU A 170 3.10 -1.24 -9.26
C LEU A 170 2.70 -0.83 -7.83
N GLU A 171 1.55 -1.34 -7.38
CA GLU A 171 0.93 -1.03 -6.10
C GLU A 171 1.43 -1.98 -5.01
N GLY A 172 2.38 -1.52 -4.19
CA GLY A 172 2.81 -2.23 -2.99
C GLY A 172 1.83 -2.06 -1.83
N THR A 173 1.84 -3.01 -0.92
CA THR A 173 1.05 -2.98 0.32
C THR A 173 1.94 -2.90 1.54
N GLN A 174 1.36 -2.47 2.69
CA GLN A 174 2.08 -2.34 3.97
C GLN A 174 3.16 -1.24 3.91
N GLY A 175 4.25 -1.36 4.69
CA GLY A 175 5.37 -0.43 4.68
C GLY A 175 6.65 -1.12 5.14
N LEU A 176 7.81 -0.50 4.91
CA LEU A 176 9.12 -1.13 5.08
C LEU A 176 9.34 -1.71 6.49
N MET A 177 8.82 -1.06 7.53
CA MET A 177 8.99 -1.52 8.90
C MET A 177 8.18 -2.80 9.21
N LEU A 178 7.32 -3.25 8.28
CA LEU A 178 6.65 -4.56 8.29
C LEU A 178 7.30 -5.59 7.37
N SER A 179 8.39 -5.25 6.66
CA SER A 179 9.14 -6.21 5.83
C SER A 179 9.69 -7.34 6.67
N LEU A 180 9.61 -8.56 6.15
CA LEU A 180 10.17 -9.76 6.77
C LEU A 180 11.67 -9.63 7.02
N PHE A 181 12.40 -8.92 6.11
CA PHE A 181 13.86 -8.81 6.16
C PHE A 181 14.36 -7.51 6.82
N TYR A 182 13.66 -6.39 6.58
CA TYR A 182 14.15 -5.05 6.97
C TYR A 182 13.33 -4.40 8.08
N GLY A 183 12.19 -5.02 8.44
CA GLY A 183 11.26 -4.53 9.45
C GLY A 183 11.65 -4.84 10.88
N THR A 184 10.67 -4.72 11.78
CA THR A 184 10.83 -4.92 13.22
C THR A 184 10.57 -6.39 13.63
N TYR A 185 11.34 -7.34 13.05
CA TYR A 185 11.20 -8.77 13.32
C TYR A 185 11.20 -9.07 14.83
N PRO A 186 10.34 -9.98 15.35
CA PRO A 186 9.40 -10.83 14.61
C PRO A 186 8.03 -10.19 14.32
N TYR A 187 7.81 -8.93 14.68
CA TYR A 187 6.55 -8.20 14.51
C TYR A 187 6.42 -7.61 13.11
N VAL A 188 6.41 -8.46 12.11
CA VAL A 188 6.42 -8.13 10.68
C VAL A 188 5.36 -8.95 9.92
N THR A 189 5.18 -8.67 8.64
CA THR A 189 4.39 -9.54 7.75
C THR A 189 5.23 -10.70 7.24
N GLY A 190 4.61 -11.76 6.72
CA GLY A 190 5.31 -12.96 6.21
C GLY A 190 6.03 -12.77 4.87
N ARG A 191 6.18 -11.52 4.38
CA ARG A 191 6.81 -11.22 3.09
C ARG A 191 7.69 -9.96 3.17
N ASP A 192 8.58 -9.80 2.22
CA ASP A 192 9.26 -8.51 2.02
C ASP A 192 8.30 -7.50 1.38
N THR A 193 8.42 -6.23 1.78
CA THR A 193 7.55 -5.12 1.34
C THR A 193 8.33 -4.01 0.63
N SER A 194 9.60 -4.30 0.28
CA SER A 194 10.45 -3.38 -0.47
C SER A 194 10.04 -3.25 -1.95
N ALA A 195 10.52 -2.21 -2.60
CA ALA A 195 10.32 -2.01 -4.04
C ALA A 195 10.88 -3.19 -4.86
N SER A 196 12.02 -3.76 -4.45
CA SER A 196 12.62 -4.94 -5.08
C SER A 196 11.71 -6.16 -5.00
N ALA A 197 11.07 -6.40 -3.85
CA ALA A 197 10.10 -7.48 -3.70
C ALA A 197 8.86 -7.26 -4.58
N ILE A 198 8.37 -6.02 -4.66
CA ILE A 198 7.22 -5.69 -5.52
C ILE A 198 7.56 -5.96 -6.99
N CYS A 199 8.76 -5.61 -7.46
CA CYS A 199 9.22 -5.95 -8.81
C CYS A 199 9.22 -7.46 -9.03
N SER A 200 9.80 -8.23 -8.11
CA SER A 200 9.84 -9.70 -8.18
C SER A 200 8.42 -10.30 -8.23
N GLU A 201 7.53 -9.85 -7.37
CA GLU A 201 6.15 -10.37 -7.27
C GLU A 201 5.28 -10.03 -8.47
N THR A 202 5.55 -8.91 -9.16
CA THR A 202 4.83 -8.48 -10.36
C THR A 202 5.46 -8.97 -11.65
N GLY A 203 6.64 -9.62 -11.57
CA GLY A 203 7.39 -10.09 -12.74
C GLY A 203 8.04 -8.99 -13.57
N VAL A 204 8.27 -7.80 -12.99
CA VAL A 204 8.92 -6.66 -13.64
C VAL A 204 10.40 -6.63 -13.27
N GLY A 205 11.28 -6.60 -14.28
CA GLY A 205 12.71 -6.44 -14.05
C GLY A 205 13.04 -5.07 -13.43
N PRO A 206 13.97 -4.99 -12.46
CA PRO A 206 14.26 -3.73 -11.76
C PRO A 206 14.73 -2.59 -12.69
N THR A 207 15.37 -2.91 -13.81
CA THR A 207 15.81 -1.94 -14.81
C THR A 207 14.69 -1.33 -15.65
N LYS A 208 13.47 -1.85 -15.56
CA LYS A 208 12.27 -1.31 -16.22
C LYS A 208 11.50 -0.32 -15.33
N VAL A 209 11.97 -0.07 -14.12
CA VAL A 209 11.36 0.87 -13.17
C VAL A 209 11.99 2.24 -13.34
N ASP A 210 11.18 3.25 -13.66
CA ASP A 210 11.65 4.64 -13.82
C ASP A 210 11.68 5.41 -12.51
N SER A 211 10.77 5.09 -11.58
CA SER A 211 10.71 5.77 -10.29
C SER A 211 10.13 4.89 -9.19
N VAL A 212 10.62 5.13 -7.98
CA VAL A 212 10.08 4.56 -6.76
C VAL A 212 9.56 5.71 -5.90
N LEU A 213 8.26 5.75 -5.65
CA LEU A 213 7.59 6.74 -4.81
C LEU A 213 7.31 6.12 -3.43
N VAL A 214 8.03 6.59 -2.41
CA VAL A 214 7.75 6.21 -1.03
C VAL A 214 6.66 7.10 -0.44
N VAL A 215 5.66 6.49 0.18
CA VAL A 215 4.59 7.23 0.85
C VAL A 215 4.88 7.27 2.35
N PHE A 216 4.93 8.47 2.90
CA PHE A 216 4.98 8.75 4.32
C PHE A 216 3.67 9.35 4.81
N LYS A 217 3.38 9.16 6.07
CA LYS A 217 2.35 9.86 6.82
C LYS A 217 3.04 10.88 7.72
N ALA A 218 2.46 12.05 7.92
CA ALA A 218 3.06 13.14 8.71
C ALA A 218 3.36 12.77 10.17
N PHE A 219 2.79 11.66 10.65
CA PHE A 219 3.11 11.00 11.91
C PHE A 219 3.04 9.48 11.72
N MET A 220 3.74 8.71 12.53
CA MET A 220 3.73 7.25 12.40
C MET A 220 2.49 6.65 13.07
N THR A 221 1.97 5.57 12.48
CA THR A 221 0.96 4.72 13.11
C THR A 221 1.29 3.25 12.93
N ARG A 222 0.90 2.43 13.92
CA ARG A 222 1.08 1.00 13.89
C ARG A 222 -0.15 0.28 14.43
N VAL A 223 -0.60 -0.74 13.71
CA VAL A 223 -1.61 -1.70 14.19
C VAL A 223 -0.90 -2.91 14.78
N GLY A 224 -1.43 -3.44 15.89
CA GLY A 224 -0.89 -4.65 16.53
C GLY A 224 0.31 -4.41 17.44
N THR A 225 1.01 -5.48 17.75
CA THR A 225 2.10 -5.53 18.72
C THR A 225 3.45 -5.11 18.11
N GLY A 226 4.49 -5.09 18.97
CA GLY A 226 5.85 -4.75 18.57
C GLY A 226 6.21 -3.27 18.79
N PRO A 227 7.48 -2.90 18.62
CA PRO A 227 7.99 -1.58 18.97
C PRO A 227 7.46 -0.47 18.04
N LEU A 228 7.19 0.70 18.64
CA LEU A 228 6.91 1.95 17.93
C LEU A 228 7.72 3.06 18.61
N PRO A 229 8.87 3.48 18.06
CA PRO A 229 9.73 4.50 18.67
C PRO A 229 8.99 5.82 18.87
N GLY A 230 9.02 6.35 20.09
CA GLY A 230 8.32 7.60 20.43
C GLY A 230 6.81 7.45 20.56
N GLU A 231 6.32 6.22 20.83
CA GLU A 231 4.89 5.96 20.99
C GLU A 231 4.23 6.88 22.03
N LEU A 232 3.11 7.44 21.63
CA LEU A 232 2.28 8.29 22.49
C LEU A 232 1.26 7.44 23.25
N THR A 233 0.86 7.91 24.43
CA THR A 233 -0.32 7.35 25.09
C THR A 233 -1.59 7.62 24.25
N LYS A 234 -2.65 6.85 24.50
CA LYS A 234 -3.93 7.04 23.79
C LYS A 234 -4.50 8.43 24.00
N GLU A 235 -4.33 8.97 25.21
CA GLU A 235 -4.75 10.31 25.61
C GLU A 235 -3.97 11.39 24.83
N GLU A 236 -2.66 11.26 24.74
CA GLU A 236 -1.80 12.20 23.98
C GLU A 236 -2.11 12.16 22.50
N ALA A 237 -2.26 10.95 21.93
CA ALA A 237 -2.63 10.76 20.52
C ALA A 237 -4.01 11.36 20.21
N SER A 238 -4.98 11.19 21.12
CA SER A 238 -6.33 11.77 20.99
C SER A 238 -6.32 13.29 21.04
N LYS A 239 -5.58 13.89 21.99
CA LYS A 239 -5.43 15.36 22.09
C LYS A 239 -4.82 15.97 20.83
N ARG A 240 -3.94 15.24 20.13
CA ARG A 240 -3.31 15.68 18.87
C ARG A 240 -4.16 15.38 17.63
N GLY A 241 -5.29 14.68 17.76
CA GLY A 241 -6.09 14.20 16.63
C GLY A 241 -5.41 13.05 15.83
N TRP A 242 -4.42 12.37 16.43
CA TRP A 242 -3.67 11.27 15.80
C TRP A 242 -4.21 9.89 16.13
N PHE A 243 -5.24 9.82 16.98
CA PHE A 243 -5.90 8.55 17.27
C PHE A 243 -6.75 8.11 16.08
N GLU A 244 -6.52 6.91 15.59
CA GLU A 244 -7.24 6.33 14.47
C GLU A 244 -7.58 4.86 14.75
N THR A 245 -8.56 4.34 14.00
CA THR A 245 -8.86 2.90 13.92
C THR A 245 -8.53 2.34 12.54
N ALA A 246 -8.09 1.09 12.51
CA ALA A 246 -7.74 0.43 11.27
C ALA A 246 -8.99 0.09 10.44
N ALA A 247 -9.04 0.52 9.19
CA ALA A 247 -10.20 0.38 8.31
C ALA A 247 -10.65 -1.07 8.06
N GLY A 248 -9.70 -2.03 8.07
CA GLY A 248 -10.00 -3.44 7.79
C GLY A 248 -10.26 -4.30 9.04
N THR A 249 -9.79 -3.88 10.22
CA THR A 249 -9.86 -4.70 11.45
C THR A 249 -10.56 -4.02 12.61
N GLY A 250 -10.84 -2.71 12.50
CA GLY A 250 -11.41 -1.91 13.60
C GLY A 250 -10.47 -1.74 14.81
N ARG A 251 -9.22 -2.25 14.76
CA ARG A 251 -8.27 -2.16 15.88
C ARG A 251 -7.70 -0.74 16.00
N ASP A 252 -7.40 -0.33 17.24
CA ASP A 252 -6.73 0.92 17.53
C ASP A 252 -5.36 0.97 16.85
N ARG A 253 -5.04 2.13 16.28
CA ARG A 253 -3.71 2.45 15.77
C ARG A 253 -2.93 3.21 16.83
N ARG A 254 -1.81 2.65 17.26
CA ARG A 254 -0.83 3.29 18.11
C ARG A 254 -0.13 4.37 17.28
N SER A 255 0.19 5.51 17.86
CA SER A 255 0.73 6.68 17.13
C SER A 255 2.04 7.16 17.73
N ALA A 256 2.91 7.69 16.89
CA ALA A 256 4.18 8.31 17.29
C ALA A 256 4.53 9.47 16.33
N PRO A 257 5.36 10.44 16.76
CA PRO A 257 5.89 11.48 15.86
C PRO A 257 6.63 10.89 14.66
N PHE A 258 6.75 11.68 13.59
CA PHE A 258 7.54 11.31 12.42
C PHE A 258 8.99 11.01 12.82
N ASN A 259 9.56 9.92 12.29
CA ASN A 259 10.93 9.50 12.60
C ASN A 259 11.80 9.58 11.34
N PHE A 260 12.72 10.54 11.33
CA PHE A 260 13.58 10.82 10.19
C PHE A 260 14.58 9.69 9.91
N GLU A 261 15.10 9.01 10.93
CA GLU A 261 16.04 7.91 10.74
C GLU A 261 15.37 6.70 10.07
N LEU A 262 14.14 6.39 10.47
CA LEU A 262 13.35 5.36 9.80
C LEU A 262 12.96 5.77 8.37
N ALA A 263 12.69 7.07 8.14
CA ALA A 263 12.42 7.58 6.81
C ALA A 263 13.65 7.47 5.89
N LYS A 264 14.86 7.82 6.37
CA LYS A 264 16.14 7.59 5.66
C LYS A 264 16.33 6.12 5.30
N LYS A 265 16.13 5.22 6.27
CA LYS A 265 16.20 3.77 6.04
C LYS A 265 15.22 3.33 4.96
N ALA A 266 13.98 3.84 5.00
CA ALA A 266 12.96 3.50 4.00
C ALA A 266 13.33 3.98 2.59
N VAL A 267 13.88 5.18 2.47
CA VAL A 267 14.38 5.72 1.20
C VAL A 267 15.55 4.88 0.67
N MET A 268 16.52 4.59 1.52
CA MET A 268 17.73 3.82 1.15
C MET A 268 17.38 2.40 0.66
N VAL A 269 16.60 1.64 1.45
CA VAL A 269 16.29 0.24 1.13
C VAL A 269 15.42 0.12 -0.12
N ASN A 270 14.51 1.07 -0.33
CA ASN A 270 13.63 1.06 -1.50
C ASN A 270 14.28 1.69 -2.75
N GLY A 271 15.44 2.35 -2.63
CA GLY A 271 15.97 3.17 -3.72
C GLY A 271 14.98 4.25 -4.14
N ALA A 272 14.24 4.83 -3.17
CA ALA A 272 13.17 5.77 -3.48
C ALA A 272 13.72 7.04 -4.12
N THR A 273 13.08 7.48 -5.19
CA THR A 273 13.47 8.67 -5.96
C THR A 273 12.61 9.89 -5.62
N GLN A 274 11.45 9.67 -5.04
CA GLN A 274 10.46 10.68 -4.70
C GLN A 274 9.68 10.25 -3.45
N ALA A 275 9.14 11.21 -2.71
CA ALA A 275 8.26 10.97 -1.58
C ALA A 275 6.87 11.59 -1.79
N ALA A 276 5.86 10.95 -1.21
CA ALA A 276 4.54 11.52 -0.99
C ALA A 276 4.30 11.62 0.53
N LEU A 277 3.73 12.73 0.98
CA LEU A 277 3.39 12.98 2.38
C LEU A 277 1.88 13.11 2.54
N THR A 278 1.28 12.28 3.38
CA THR A 278 -0.16 12.32 3.67
C THR A 278 -0.44 12.80 5.08
N LYS A 279 -1.69 13.16 5.36
CA LYS A 279 -2.13 13.62 6.69
C LYS A 279 -1.42 14.87 7.20
N LEU A 280 -0.95 15.72 6.30
CA LEU A 280 -0.39 17.02 6.68
C LEU A 280 -1.48 17.92 7.30
N ASP A 281 -2.71 17.81 6.81
CA ASP A 281 -3.91 18.46 7.33
C ASP A 281 -4.32 18.03 8.75
N VAL A 282 -3.81 16.90 9.23
CA VAL A 282 -4.01 16.44 10.62
C VAL A 282 -2.92 16.99 11.54
N LEU A 283 -1.69 17.11 11.02
CA LEU A 283 -0.57 17.68 11.77
C LEU A 283 -0.67 19.22 11.86
N TYR A 284 -1.08 19.85 10.77
CA TYR A 284 -1.29 21.30 10.62
C TYR A 284 -2.68 21.52 10.03
N SER A 285 -3.64 21.89 10.86
CA SER A 285 -5.06 22.01 10.47
C SER A 285 -5.30 23.03 9.36
N GLU A 286 -4.46 24.06 9.28
CA GLU A 286 -4.50 25.10 8.26
C GLU A 286 -4.18 24.60 6.85
N CYS A 287 -3.54 23.43 6.73
CA CYS A 287 -3.28 22.78 5.44
C CYS A 287 -4.53 22.17 4.81
N LYS A 288 -5.65 22.07 5.57
CA LYS A 288 -6.85 21.40 5.10
C LYS A 288 -7.45 22.09 3.89
N GLY A 289 -7.50 21.35 2.77
CA GLY A 289 -8.07 21.82 1.51
C GLY A 289 -7.14 22.70 0.67
N ALA A 290 -5.90 22.96 1.12
CA ALA A 290 -4.89 23.66 0.32
C ALA A 290 -4.64 22.95 -1.02
N ARG A 291 -4.49 23.73 -2.09
CA ARG A 291 -4.30 23.26 -3.47
C ARG A 291 -2.93 23.57 -4.05
N THR A 292 -2.25 24.55 -3.48
CA THR A 292 -0.91 24.98 -3.89
C THR A 292 0.05 24.93 -2.71
N TYR A 293 1.35 24.80 -3.00
CA TYR A 293 2.38 24.79 -1.96
C TYR A 293 2.46 26.14 -1.21
N ASP A 294 2.15 27.24 -1.92
CA ASP A 294 2.23 28.57 -1.33
C ASP A 294 1.17 28.83 -0.26
N GLU A 295 0.03 28.15 -0.33
CA GLU A 295 -1.05 28.21 0.67
C GLU A 295 -0.68 27.53 2.00
N LEU A 296 0.38 26.71 2.03
CA LEU A 296 0.79 26.02 3.26
C LEU A 296 1.40 27.00 4.28
N PRO A 297 1.10 26.85 5.59
CA PRO A 297 1.73 27.61 6.65
C PRO A 297 3.24 27.32 6.72
N ILE A 298 3.97 28.27 7.32
CA ILE A 298 5.43 28.21 7.37
C ILE A 298 5.95 26.95 8.07
N ASP A 299 5.29 26.53 9.16
CA ASP A 299 5.71 25.35 9.92
C ASP A 299 5.53 24.05 9.10
N ALA A 300 4.46 23.94 8.30
CA ALA A 300 4.25 22.83 7.39
C ALA A 300 5.31 22.79 6.28
N LYS A 301 5.69 23.96 5.73
CA LYS A 301 6.77 24.07 4.75
C LYS A 301 8.12 23.67 5.34
N GLN A 302 8.42 24.12 6.58
CA GLN A 302 9.64 23.74 7.29
C GLN A 302 9.69 22.23 7.55
N PHE A 303 8.59 21.60 7.96
CA PHE A 303 8.52 20.16 8.15
C PHE A 303 8.76 19.39 6.84
N ILE A 304 8.17 19.81 5.73
CA ILE A 304 8.42 19.23 4.40
C ILE A 304 9.90 19.37 4.01
N ASN A 305 10.46 20.57 4.15
CA ASN A 305 11.87 20.85 3.84
C ASN A 305 12.82 19.99 4.69
N GLU A 306 12.48 19.75 5.96
CA GLU A 306 13.29 18.88 6.82
C GLU A 306 13.22 17.42 6.38
N ILE A 307 12.04 16.92 5.93
CA ILE A 307 11.93 15.58 5.32
C ILE A 307 12.82 15.50 4.08
N GLU A 308 12.72 16.46 3.16
CA GLU A 308 13.53 16.51 1.93
C GLU A 308 15.03 16.53 2.24
N LYS A 309 15.45 17.40 3.17
CA LYS A 309 16.85 17.54 3.62
C LYS A 309 17.38 16.24 4.23
N GLN A 310 16.61 15.61 5.12
CA GLN A 310 17.03 14.41 5.84
C GLN A 310 17.04 13.16 4.95
N THR A 311 16.09 13.06 4.02
CA THR A 311 15.95 11.89 3.16
C THR A 311 16.72 12.01 1.83
N GLY A 312 17.07 13.22 1.42
CA GLY A 312 17.78 13.50 0.15
C GLY A 312 16.88 13.38 -1.10
N ILE A 313 15.56 13.24 -0.95
CA ILE A 313 14.62 13.12 -2.07
C ILE A 313 13.48 14.15 -1.95
N PRO A 314 12.90 14.62 -3.09
CA PRO A 314 11.82 15.60 -3.03
C PRO A 314 10.49 14.99 -2.55
N VAL A 315 9.72 15.76 -1.76
CA VAL A 315 8.32 15.47 -1.45
C VAL A 315 7.46 16.06 -2.56
N VAL A 316 7.05 15.23 -3.49
CA VAL A 316 6.38 15.68 -4.73
C VAL A 316 4.86 15.70 -4.65
N LEU A 317 4.27 14.91 -3.74
CA LEU A 317 2.81 14.86 -3.53
C LEU A 317 2.50 15.10 -2.05
N ILE A 318 1.59 16.03 -1.75
CA ILE A 318 1.23 16.40 -0.38
C ILE A 318 -0.28 16.28 -0.21
N GLY A 319 -0.73 15.39 0.68
CA GLY A 319 -2.14 15.20 1.00
C GLY A 319 -2.64 16.22 2.01
N THR A 320 -3.71 16.94 1.64
CA THR A 320 -4.32 18.05 2.38
C THR A 320 -5.77 17.80 2.79
N GLY A 321 -6.24 16.55 2.68
CA GLY A 321 -7.60 16.14 3.04
C GLY A 321 -7.86 14.67 2.74
N PRO A 322 -9.05 14.14 2.93
CA PRO A 322 -9.34 12.71 2.76
C PRO A 322 -9.56 12.28 1.31
N GLU A 323 -10.10 13.15 0.46
CA GLU A 323 -10.46 12.80 -0.93
C GLU A 323 -9.23 12.50 -1.78
N ALA A 324 -9.39 11.66 -2.80
CA ALA A 324 -8.31 11.28 -3.72
C ALA A 324 -7.65 12.51 -4.38
N LEU A 325 -8.43 13.56 -4.65
CA LEU A 325 -7.95 14.79 -5.30
C LEU A 325 -7.45 15.88 -4.32
N ASP A 326 -7.51 15.65 -3.01
CA ASP A 326 -6.98 16.60 -2.02
C ASP A 326 -5.45 16.47 -1.92
N ILE A 327 -4.77 16.82 -3.00
CA ILE A 327 -3.31 16.69 -3.18
C ILE A 327 -2.76 17.99 -3.76
N ILE A 328 -1.68 18.48 -3.18
CA ILE A 328 -0.76 19.42 -3.83
C ILE A 328 0.24 18.60 -4.62
N ASP A 329 0.31 18.83 -5.93
CA ASP A 329 1.23 18.13 -6.84
C ASP A 329 2.36 19.08 -7.23
N ARG A 330 3.58 18.76 -6.76
CA ARG A 330 4.82 19.51 -7.02
C ARG A 330 5.67 18.86 -8.11
N ARG A 331 5.18 17.82 -8.76
CA ARG A 331 5.90 17.20 -9.90
C ARG A 331 5.97 18.19 -11.06
N LYS A 332 7.11 18.21 -11.73
CA LYS A 332 7.34 19.05 -12.93
C LYS A 332 6.80 18.39 -14.19
#